data_702edcbbe1eefb548a9abd67bafd8000
#
_entry.id   702edcbbe1eefb548a9abd67bafd8000
#
_cell.length_a   1.000
_cell.length_b   1.000
_cell.length_c   1.000
_cell.angle_alpha   90.00
_cell.angle_beta   90.00
_cell.angle_gamma   90.00
#
_symmetry.space_group_name_H-M   'P 1'
#
loop_
_entity.id
_entity.type
_entity.pdbx_description
1 polymer ?
#
loop_
_entity_poly.entity_id
_entity_poly.type
_entity_poly.pdbx_seq_one_letter_code
_entity_poly.pdbx_strand_id
1 'polypeptide(L)'
;MLTLKTLRDDPELVIRKLAKKHFDAREIVMDVIAMDDKRKALQQESDALLGQQKKAAAAIGQLMKEGKKAEAEAAKAEVAAIKARSQELLKEADDNAAALQDKLVLLPNLPCDLVPEGAGAADNLVVKMGGPEVQLPENALPHWELAKKYDIIDFDLGVKITGAGFPVYKGKGAKLQRALINYFLERNTAAGYTEVEPPVMVNAASGFGTGQLPDKEGQMYHATVDNFYMVPTAEVPVTNIFRDVILGADQFPQKLTAYTPCFRREAGSYGKDVRGLNRLHQFDKVEIVRVEKPENSYAALDDMVAHVESLVKELGLKYRILRLCGGDMSFTSAITYDFELWSAAQGRWLEISSVSNFESYQANRLHLRYKDENGKMQLAHTLNGSSLALPRVVAALLEDNQKDGYIEIPQCLRPFTGFDRID
;
A
#
# COMPACT_ATOMS: atom_id res chain seq x y z
N MET A 1 -4.63 -0.31 9.69
CA MET A 1 -4.87 -1.41 10.66
C MET A 1 -6.33 -1.49 11.04
N LEU A 2 -6.78 -2.64 11.50
CA LEU A 2 -8.15 -2.80 11.99
C LEU A 2 -8.40 -1.89 13.21
N THR A 3 -9.65 -1.47 13.41
CA THR A 3 -10.01 -0.68 14.59
C THR A 3 -10.33 -1.59 15.77
N LEU A 4 -10.11 -1.11 16.99
CA LEU A 4 -10.54 -1.84 18.21
C LEU A 4 -12.06 -2.11 18.18
N LYS A 5 -12.83 -1.18 17.62
CA LYS A 5 -14.28 -1.37 17.47
C LYS A 5 -14.58 -2.58 16.60
N THR A 6 -13.95 -2.72 15.44
CA THR A 6 -14.14 -3.86 14.53
C THR A 6 -13.84 -5.19 15.24
N LEU A 7 -12.75 -5.25 16.03
CA LEU A 7 -12.36 -6.46 16.74
C LEU A 7 -13.33 -6.82 17.89
N ARG A 8 -13.95 -5.83 18.52
CA ARG A 8 -14.85 -6.03 19.66
C ARG A 8 -16.29 -6.29 19.27
N ASP A 9 -16.75 -5.71 18.14
CA ASP A 9 -18.14 -5.86 17.69
C ASP A 9 -18.45 -7.32 17.31
N ASP A 10 -17.53 -8.00 16.62
CA ASP A 10 -17.66 -9.44 16.27
C ASP A 10 -16.27 -10.09 16.08
N PRO A 11 -15.64 -10.55 17.18
CA PRO A 11 -14.31 -11.20 17.09
C PRO A 11 -14.30 -12.44 16.24
N GLU A 12 -15.37 -13.26 16.29
CA GLU A 12 -15.45 -14.51 15.53
C GLU A 12 -15.59 -14.26 14.03
N LEU A 13 -16.28 -13.18 13.61
CA LEU A 13 -16.33 -12.76 12.21
C LEU A 13 -14.94 -12.35 11.72
N VAL A 14 -14.19 -11.58 12.53
CA VAL A 14 -12.82 -11.16 12.21
C VAL A 14 -11.93 -12.40 12.01
N ILE A 15 -11.97 -13.36 12.93
CA ILE A 15 -11.19 -14.60 12.86
C ILE A 15 -11.54 -15.38 11.59
N ARG A 16 -12.85 -15.57 11.31
CA ARG A 16 -13.30 -16.26 10.08
C ARG A 16 -12.84 -15.57 8.80
N LYS A 17 -12.96 -14.23 8.73
CA LYS A 17 -12.51 -13.47 7.56
C LYS A 17 -11.01 -13.57 7.36
N LEU A 18 -10.21 -13.48 8.42
CA LEU A 18 -8.75 -13.60 8.32
C LEU A 18 -8.29 -15.02 7.97
N ALA A 19 -9.07 -16.05 8.31
CA ALA A 19 -8.81 -17.41 7.87
C ALA A 19 -8.82 -17.55 6.34
N LYS A 20 -9.58 -16.72 5.60
CA LYS A 20 -9.50 -16.66 4.12
C LYS A 20 -8.11 -16.25 3.61
N LYS A 21 -7.37 -15.43 4.36
CA LYS A 21 -5.97 -15.07 4.09
C LYS A 21 -4.97 -16.09 4.64
N HIS A 22 -5.41 -17.26 5.06
CA HIS A 22 -4.60 -18.28 5.75
C HIS A 22 -3.88 -17.73 6.99
N PHE A 23 -4.50 -16.76 7.66
CA PHE A 23 -3.96 -16.13 8.86
C PHE A 23 -4.74 -16.60 10.09
N ASP A 24 -4.06 -17.31 11.01
CA ASP A 24 -4.62 -17.66 12.30
C ASP A 24 -4.60 -16.45 13.23
N ALA A 25 -5.76 -15.81 13.36
CA ALA A 25 -5.91 -14.56 14.09
C ALA A 25 -6.40 -14.74 15.53
N ARG A 26 -6.82 -15.95 15.95
CA ARG A 26 -7.56 -16.15 17.20
C ARG A 26 -6.82 -15.62 18.42
N GLU A 27 -5.57 -16.04 18.61
CA GLU A 27 -4.77 -15.62 19.75
C GLU A 27 -4.57 -14.11 19.76
N ILE A 28 -4.16 -13.53 18.62
CA ILE A 28 -3.87 -12.08 18.53
C ILE A 28 -5.14 -11.25 18.76
N VAL A 29 -6.28 -11.65 18.22
CA VAL A 29 -7.56 -10.95 18.42
C VAL A 29 -7.97 -10.96 19.90
N MET A 30 -7.87 -12.10 20.56
CA MET A 30 -8.21 -12.22 21.98
C MET A 30 -7.24 -11.43 22.87
N ASP A 31 -5.95 -11.45 22.57
CA ASP A 31 -4.94 -10.65 23.27
C ASP A 31 -5.22 -9.15 23.15
N VAL A 32 -5.51 -8.68 21.93
CA VAL A 32 -5.84 -7.26 21.67
C VAL A 32 -7.06 -6.82 22.47
N ILE A 33 -8.10 -7.66 22.53
CA ILE A 33 -9.31 -7.38 23.33
C ILE A 33 -8.98 -7.29 24.81
N ALA A 34 -8.18 -8.25 25.35
CA ALA A 34 -7.76 -8.25 26.73
C ALA A 34 -6.89 -7.01 27.08
N MET A 35 -5.98 -6.62 26.18
CA MET A 35 -5.17 -5.41 26.35
C MET A 35 -6.02 -4.13 26.31
N ASP A 36 -7.06 -4.07 25.47
CA ASP A 36 -8.00 -2.94 25.47
C ASP A 36 -8.82 -2.89 26.77
N ASP A 37 -9.23 -4.02 27.32
CA ASP A 37 -9.91 -4.08 28.63
C ASP A 37 -8.98 -3.62 29.75
N LYS A 38 -7.71 -4.02 29.74
CA LYS A 38 -6.69 -3.51 30.67
C LYS A 38 -6.51 -2.00 30.51
N ARG A 39 -6.44 -1.48 29.28
CA ARG A 39 -6.35 -0.04 29.01
C ARG A 39 -7.50 0.74 29.63
N LYS A 40 -8.74 0.23 29.50
CA LYS A 40 -9.94 0.84 30.11
C LYS A 40 -9.88 0.82 31.65
N ALA A 41 -9.42 -0.30 32.23
CA ALA A 41 -9.28 -0.42 33.69
C ALA A 41 -8.23 0.56 34.22
N LEU A 42 -7.05 0.67 33.58
CA LEU A 42 -6.01 1.63 33.93
C LEU A 42 -6.50 3.08 33.84
N GLN A 43 -7.29 3.40 32.82
CA GLN A 43 -7.89 4.72 32.66
C GLN A 43 -8.87 5.04 33.79
N GLN A 44 -9.74 4.09 34.16
CA GLN A 44 -10.70 4.24 35.27
C GLN A 44 -9.99 4.43 36.60
N GLU A 45 -8.93 3.67 36.89
CA GLU A 45 -8.13 3.82 38.08
C GLU A 45 -7.43 5.18 38.12
N SER A 46 -6.86 5.63 36.98
CA SER A 46 -6.22 6.95 36.87
C SER A 46 -7.21 8.09 37.14
N ASP A 47 -8.42 8.03 36.55
CA ASP A 47 -9.45 9.03 36.74
C ASP A 47 -9.93 9.08 38.21
N ALA A 48 -10.06 7.92 38.86
CA ALA A 48 -10.42 7.82 40.28
C ALA A 48 -9.34 8.45 41.20
N LEU A 49 -8.05 8.15 40.93
CA LEU A 49 -6.94 8.73 41.68
C LEU A 49 -6.83 10.25 41.50
N LEU A 50 -7.04 10.76 40.29
CA LEU A 50 -7.10 12.20 40.03
C LEU A 50 -8.23 12.88 40.82
N GLY A 51 -9.39 12.22 40.92
CA GLY A 51 -10.51 12.66 41.73
C GLY A 51 -10.18 12.70 43.22
N GLN A 52 -9.52 11.66 43.75
CA GLN A 52 -9.04 11.58 45.14
C GLN A 52 -8.00 12.65 45.42
N GLN A 53 -7.03 12.84 44.55
CA GLN A 53 -5.99 13.86 44.68
C GLN A 53 -6.57 15.28 44.79
N LYS A 54 -7.57 15.62 43.97
CA LYS A 54 -8.26 16.92 44.01
C LYS A 54 -8.97 17.11 45.36
N LYS A 55 -9.65 16.09 45.87
CA LYS A 55 -10.34 16.13 47.17
C LYS A 55 -9.36 16.27 48.35
N ALA A 56 -8.30 15.47 48.37
CA ALA A 56 -7.27 15.53 49.40
C ALA A 56 -6.53 16.89 49.41
N ALA A 57 -6.21 17.43 48.21
CA ALA A 57 -5.59 18.75 48.11
C ALA A 57 -6.48 19.88 48.64
N ALA A 58 -7.80 19.82 48.39
CA ALA A 58 -8.76 20.78 48.94
C ALA A 58 -8.86 20.65 50.47
N ALA A 59 -8.86 19.43 51.03
CA ALA A 59 -8.89 19.17 52.44
C ALA A 59 -7.67 19.73 53.20
N ILE A 60 -6.45 19.62 52.60
CA ILE A 60 -5.23 20.21 53.20
C ILE A 60 -5.40 21.71 53.40
N GLY A 61 -5.95 22.43 52.42
CA GLY A 61 -6.20 23.88 52.54
C GLY A 61 -7.14 24.23 53.67
N GLN A 62 -8.17 23.42 53.90
CA GLN A 62 -9.15 23.60 54.98
C GLN A 62 -8.52 23.29 56.36
N LEU A 63 -7.84 22.14 56.49
CA LEU A 63 -7.17 21.72 57.75
C LEU A 63 -6.09 22.71 58.19
N MET A 64 -5.37 23.30 57.24
CA MET A 64 -4.39 24.35 57.55
C MET A 64 -5.04 25.62 58.09
N LYS A 65 -6.21 26.03 57.56
CA LYS A 65 -6.98 27.18 58.06
C LYS A 65 -7.55 26.93 59.47
N GLU A 66 -7.92 25.67 59.77
CA GLU A 66 -8.45 25.26 61.07
C GLU A 66 -7.35 24.99 62.11
N GLY A 67 -6.07 25.13 61.75
CA GLY A 67 -4.93 24.90 62.66
C GLY A 67 -4.63 23.43 62.97
N LYS A 68 -5.26 22.48 62.29
CA LYS A 68 -5.12 21.02 62.42
C LYS A 68 -3.87 20.47 61.71
N LYS A 69 -2.69 20.86 62.23
CA LYS A 69 -1.40 20.58 61.55
C LYS A 69 -1.13 19.09 61.37
N ALA A 70 -1.43 18.23 62.35
CA ALA A 70 -1.17 16.79 62.22
C ALA A 70 -2.04 16.12 61.18
N GLU A 71 -3.33 16.49 61.06
CA GLU A 71 -4.23 16.00 60.02
C GLU A 71 -3.84 16.52 58.66
N ALA A 72 -3.36 17.76 58.55
CA ALA A 72 -2.85 18.31 57.30
C ALA A 72 -1.58 17.57 56.79
N GLU A 73 -0.66 17.18 57.68
CA GLU A 73 0.52 16.37 57.32
C GLU A 73 0.13 14.95 56.89
N ALA A 74 -0.86 14.32 57.54
CA ALA A 74 -1.39 13.04 57.10
C ALA A 74 -2.01 13.14 55.68
N ALA A 75 -2.80 14.18 55.41
CA ALA A 75 -3.38 14.42 54.06
C ALA A 75 -2.30 14.71 52.99
N LYS A 76 -1.20 15.38 53.33
CA LYS A 76 -0.04 15.56 52.46
C LYS A 76 0.64 14.23 52.12
N ALA A 77 0.80 13.34 53.10
CA ALA A 77 1.36 12.02 52.89
C ALA A 77 0.45 11.17 51.95
N GLU A 78 -0.87 11.26 52.12
CA GLU A 78 -1.85 10.62 51.23
C GLU A 78 -1.73 11.17 49.78
N VAL A 79 -1.66 12.48 49.59
CA VAL A 79 -1.45 13.09 48.26
C VAL A 79 -0.13 12.63 47.63
N ALA A 80 0.93 12.47 48.43
CA ALA A 80 2.21 11.96 47.93
C ALA A 80 2.11 10.49 47.48
N ALA A 81 1.38 9.65 48.23
CA ALA A 81 1.13 8.25 47.85
C ALA A 81 0.28 8.14 46.56
N ILE A 82 -0.79 8.96 46.46
CA ILE A 82 -1.62 9.03 45.27
C ILE A 82 -0.78 9.45 44.04
N LYS A 83 0.11 10.44 44.21
CA LYS A 83 1.00 10.89 43.14
C LYS A 83 1.97 9.80 42.69
N ALA A 84 2.55 9.05 43.63
CA ALA A 84 3.44 7.93 43.32
C ALA A 84 2.68 6.84 42.52
N ARG A 85 1.48 6.45 42.98
CA ARG A 85 0.64 5.46 42.28
C ARG A 85 0.22 5.95 40.88
N SER A 86 -0.10 7.24 40.73
CA SER A 86 -0.44 7.82 39.43
C SER A 86 0.72 7.74 38.43
N GLN A 87 1.97 7.91 38.88
CA GLN A 87 3.15 7.76 38.04
C GLN A 87 3.37 6.31 37.59
N GLU A 88 3.15 5.35 38.49
CA GLU A 88 3.20 3.91 38.12
C GLU A 88 2.14 3.56 37.09
N LEU A 89 0.89 4.03 37.31
CA LEU A 89 -0.21 3.79 36.36
C LEU A 89 0.05 4.39 35.00
N LEU A 90 0.64 5.57 34.91
CA LEU A 90 1.01 6.17 33.60
C LEU A 90 1.99 5.25 32.88
N LYS A 91 3.01 4.74 33.56
CA LYS A 91 3.95 3.80 32.93
C LYS A 91 3.26 2.51 32.51
N GLU A 92 2.41 1.92 33.37
CA GLU A 92 1.64 0.73 32.99
C GLU A 92 0.73 0.97 31.80
N ALA A 93 0.13 2.16 31.69
CA ALA A 93 -0.72 2.55 30.56
C ALA A 93 0.08 2.70 29.26
N ASP A 94 1.26 3.34 29.31
CA ASP A 94 2.15 3.52 28.17
C ASP A 94 2.68 2.16 27.66
N ASP A 95 3.14 1.30 28.61
CA ASP A 95 3.61 -0.04 28.27
C ASP A 95 2.50 -0.89 27.63
N ASN A 96 1.28 -0.81 28.17
CA ASN A 96 0.13 -1.52 27.61
C ASN A 96 -0.31 -0.96 26.26
N ALA A 97 -0.25 0.37 26.05
CA ALA A 97 -0.57 1.00 24.78
C ALA A 97 0.43 0.59 23.67
N ALA A 98 1.72 0.54 23.99
CA ALA A 98 2.75 0.08 23.08
C ALA A 98 2.53 -1.40 22.69
N ALA A 99 2.33 -2.28 23.67
CA ALA A 99 2.08 -3.70 23.43
C ALA A 99 0.79 -3.94 22.61
N LEU A 100 -0.28 -3.19 22.88
CA LEU A 100 -1.51 -3.23 22.10
C LEU A 100 -1.27 -2.82 20.64
N GLN A 101 -0.51 -1.76 20.40
CA GLN A 101 -0.17 -1.29 19.06
C GLN A 101 0.66 -2.33 18.32
N ASP A 102 1.66 -2.92 18.96
CA ASP A 102 2.50 -3.98 18.38
C ASP A 102 1.68 -5.21 17.97
N LYS A 103 0.66 -5.58 18.75
CA LYS A 103 -0.25 -6.68 18.37
C LYS A 103 -1.20 -6.29 17.24
N LEU A 104 -1.78 -5.08 17.26
CA LEU A 104 -2.69 -4.61 16.22
C LEU A 104 -2.06 -4.57 14.83
N VAL A 105 -0.80 -4.17 14.73
CA VAL A 105 -0.10 -4.09 13.43
C VAL A 105 0.20 -5.45 12.81
N LEU A 106 0.09 -6.55 13.59
CA LEU A 106 0.24 -7.91 13.09
C LEU A 106 -0.99 -8.42 12.35
N LEU A 107 -2.16 -7.82 12.58
CA LEU A 107 -3.41 -8.26 11.95
C LEU A 107 -3.52 -7.72 10.52
N PRO A 108 -3.74 -8.58 9.52
CA PRO A 108 -4.04 -8.16 8.15
C PRO A 108 -5.39 -7.42 8.07
N ASN A 109 -5.62 -6.77 6.94
CA ASN A 109 -6.95 -6.24 6.63
C ASN A 109 -7.94 -7.38 6.34
N LEU A 110 -9.21 -7.14 6.64
CA LEU A 110 -10.28 -8.11 6.38
C LEU A 110 -10.58 -8.19 4.88
N PRO A 111 -10.58 -9.40 4.28
CA PRO A 111 -11.08 -9.55 2.92
C PRO A 111 -12.58 -9.27 2.87
N CYS A 112 -13.04 -8.58 1.83
CA CYS A 112 -14.47 -8.39 1.59
C CYS A 112 -15.13 -9.71 1.14
N ASP A 113 -16.47 -9.73 1.10
CA ASP A 113 -17.20 -10.95 0.80
C ASP A 113 -17.06 -11.40 -0.66
N LEU A 114 -16.64 -10.51 -1.57
CA LEU A 114 -16.37 -10.82 -2.97
C LEU A 114 -15.06 -11.59 -3.21
N VAL A 115 -14.17 -11.63 -2.22
CA VAL A 115 -12.89 -12.34 -2.31
C VAL A 115 -13.13 -13.85 -2.33
N PRO A 116 -12.66 -14.57 -3.38
CA PRO A 116 -12.81 -16.03 -3.43
C PRO A 116 -11.90 -16.73 -2.40
N GLU A 117 -12.30 -17.93 -1.99
CA GLU A 117 -11.42 -18.85 -1.27
C GLU A 117 -10.29 -19.30 -2.19
N GLY A 118 -9.11 -19.56 -1.64
CA GLY A 118 -7.96 -20.07 -2.39
C GLY A 118 -6.67 -19.93 -1.62
N ALA A 119 -5.69 -20.78 -1.94
CA ALA A 119 -4.42 -20.86 -1.24
C ALA A 119 -3.32 -19.99 -1.87
N GLY A 120 -3.48 -19.59 -3.12
CA GLY A 120 -2.47 -18.79 -3.84
C GLY A 120 -2.86 -18.50 -5.29
N ALA A 121 -1.91 -18.01 -6.08
CA ALA A 121 -2.14 -17.47 -7.42
C ALA A 121 -2.92 -18.39 -8.39
N ALA A 122 -2.81 -19.70 -8.24
CA ALA A 122 -3.55 -20.67 -9.08
C ALA A 122 -5.08 -20.64 -8.85
N ASP A 123 -5.52 -20.14 -7.70
CA ASP A 123 -6.92 -20.09 -7.29
C ASP A 123 -7.57 -18.72 -7.58
N ASN A 124 -6.83 -17.79 -8.18
CA ASN A 124 -7.35 -16.49 -8.56
C ASN A 124 -8.43 -16.62 -9.62
N LEU A 125 -9.50 -15.84 -9.47
CA LEU A 125 -10.62 -15.87 -10.39
C LEU A 125 -10.37 -14.97 -11.60
N VAL A 126 -10.28 -15.55 -12.80
CA VAL A 126 -10.29 -14.76 -14.05
C VAL A 126 -11.68 -14.14 -14.23
N VAL A 127 -11.77 -12.83 -14.09
CA VAL A 127 -13.04 -12.09 -14.23
C VAL A 127 -13.23 -11.52 -15.63
N LYS A 128 -12.15 -11.33 -16.38
CA LYS A 128 -12.20 -10.81 -17.74
C LYS A 128 -10.94 -11.17 -18.54
N MET A 129 -11.12 -11.32 -19.85
CA MET A 129 -10.02 -11.44 -20.81
C MET A 129 -10.30 -10.51 -21.99
N GLY A 130 -9.24 -10.03 -22.64
CA GLY A 130 -9.38 -9.13 -23.78
C GLY A 130 -8.07 -8.93 -24.54
N GLY A 131 -8.11 -8.05 -25.53
CA GLY A 131 -7.02 -7.77 -26.45
C GLY A 131 -6.96 -8.76 -27.63
N PRO A 132 -6.13 -8.46 -28.63
CA PRO A 132 -5.99 -9.28 -29.84
C PRO A 132 -5.23 -10.59 -29.55
N GLU A 133 -5.46 -11.60 -30.38
CA GLU A 133 -4.56 -12.75 -30.42
C GLU A 133 -3.23 -12.34 -31.04
N VAL A 134 -2.13 -12.69 -30.36
CA VAL A 134 -0.77 -12.33 -30.80
C VAL A 134 -0.29 -13.36 -31.82
N GLN A 135 0.04 -12.90 -33.02
CA GLN A 135 0.66 -13.73 -34.07
C GLN A 135 2.14 -13.34 -34.17
N LEU A 136 2.99 -14.20 -33.66
CA LEU A 136 4.44 -13.99 -33.74
C LEU A 136 5.01 -14.50 -35.07
N PRO A 137 6.08 -13.88 -35.61
CA PRO A 137 6.86 -14.44 -36.70
C PRO A 137 7.52 -15.77 -36.26
N GLU A 138 7.85 -16.62 -37.24
CA GLU A 138 8.42 -17.95 -36.98
C GLU A 138 9.72 -17.90 -36.15
N ASN A 139 10.50 -16.83 -36.30
CA ASN A 139 11.76 -16.58 -35.61
C ASN A 139 11.62 -15.56 -34.48
N ALA A 140 10.45 -15.48 -33.85
CA ALA A 140 10.21 -14.57 -32.74
C ALA A 140 11.17 -14.76 -31.57
N LEU A 141 11.63 -13.63 -31.02
CA LEU A 141 12.59 -13.58 -29.91
C LEU A 141 11.91 -13.06 -28.63
N PRO A 142 12.34 -13.52 -27.46
CA PRO A 142 11.91 -12.93 -26.20
C PRO A 142 12.53 -11.53 -26.02
N HIS A 143 11.94 -10.72 -25.17
CA HIS A 143 12.31 -9.30 -25.02
C HIS A 143 13.80 -9.07 -24.68
N TRP A 144 14.45 -9.95 -23.92
CA TRP A 144 15.89 -9.81 -23.61
C TRP A 144 16.80 -10.01 -24.80
N GLU A 145 16.40 -10.85 -25.78
CA GLU A 145 17.13 -11.01 -27.04
C GLU A 145 16.86 -9.83 -27.99
N LEU A 146 15.60 -9.35 -28.03
CA LEU A 146 15.23 -8.14 -28.78
C LEU A 146 15.96 -6.92 -28.24
N ALA A 147 16.04 -6.77 -26.91
CA ALA A 147 16.78 -5.71 -26.23
C ALA A 147 18.25 -5.66 -26.66
N LYS A 148 18.87 -6.83 -26.74
CA LYS A 148 20.26 -6.97 -27.20
C LYS A 148 20.40 -6.73 -28.71
N LYS A 149 19.51 -7.31 -29.53
CA LYS A 149 19.52 -7.19 -30.99
C LYS A 149 19.47 -5.74 -31.45
N TYR A 150 18.63 -4.94 -30.82
CA TYR A 150 18.41 -3.53 -31.17
C TYR A 150 19.19 -2.55 -30.29
N ASP A 151 20.03 -3.04 -29.37
CA ASP A 151 20.84 -2.27 -28.43
C ASP A 151 20.04 -1.21 -27.64
N ILE A 152 18.84 -1.58 -27.19
CA ILE A 152 17.89 -0.67 -26.53
C ILE A 152 17.82 -0.82 -25.01
N ILE A 153 18.24 -1.97 -24.47
CA ILE A 153 18.36 -2.24 -23.03
C ILE A 153 19.60 -3.10 -22.80
N ASP A 154 20.45 -2.65 -21.91
CA ASP A 154 21.72 -3.30 -21.58
C ASP A 154 21.70 -3.80 -20.13
N PHE A 155 21.57 -5.10 -19.96
CA PHE A 155 21.56 -5.76 -18.65
C PHE A 155 22.98 -5.92 -18.07
N ASP A 156 23.98 -6.16 -18.92
CA ASP A 156 25.36 -6.35 -18.48
C ASP A 156 25.94 -5.03 -17.97
N LEU A 157 25.63 -3.92 -18.62
CA LEU A 157 26.00 -2.59 -18.13
C LEU A 157 25.37 -2.28 -16.78
N GLY A 158 24.12 -2.69 -16.56
CA GLY A 158 23.44 -2.57 -15.28
C GLY A 158 24.14 -3.38 -14.17
N VAL A 159 24.55 -4.61 -14.48
CA VAL A 159 25.35 -5.45 -13.56
C VAL A 159 26.66 -4.76 -13.21
N LYS A 160 27.33 -4.15 -14.20
CA LYS A 160 28.60 -3.42 -13.98
C LYS A 160 28.43 -2.21 -13.05
N ILE A 161 27.32 -1.48 -13.17
CA ILE A 161 27.09 -0.23 -12.41
C ILE A 161 26.61 -0.52 -10.99
N THR A 162 25.71 -1.48 -10.83
CA THR A 162 25.01 -1.72 -9.56
C THR A 162 24.95 -3.20 -9.19
N GLY A 163 24.44 -4.04 -10.09
CA GLY A 163 24.18 -5.46 -9.86
C GLY A 163 23.07 -5.99 -10.77
N ALA A 164 22.77 -7.27 -10.67
CA ALA A 164 21.67 -7.89 -11.39
C ALA A 164 20.33 -7.24 -11.00
N GLY A 165 19.39 -7.13 -11.94
CA GLY A 165 18.07 -6.52 -11.69
C GLY A 165 18.04 -4.99 -11.80
N PHE A 166 19.08 -4.35 -12.34
CA PHE A 166 19.17 -2.92 -12.61
C PHE A 166 19.49 -2.68 -14.11
N PRO A 167 18.50 -2.74 -15.01
CA PRO A 167 18.73 -2.57 -16.44
C PRO A 167 19.11 -1.13 -16.80
N VAL A 168 19.92 -0.97 -17.86
CA VAL A 168 20.21 0.34 -18.46
C VAL A 168 19.47 0.47 -19.78
N TYR A 169 18.50 1.37 -19.84
CA TYR A 169 17.78 1.68 -21.08
C TYR A 169 18.61 2.62 -21.95
N LYS A 170 18.66 2.36 -23.27
CA LYS A 170 19.51 3.09 -24.22
C LYS A 170 18.70 3.55 -25.43
N GLY A 171 19.09 4.66 -26.04
CA GLY A 171 18.57 5.11 -27.34
C GLY A 171 17.03 5.10 -27.44
N LYS A 172 16.50 4.36 -28.43
CA LYS A 172 15.05 4.21 -28.63
C LYS A 172 14.36 3.51 -27.45
N GLY A 173 15.06 2.62 -26.72
CA GLY A 173 14.53 1.98 -25.50
C GLY A 173 14.30 2.97 -24.36
N ALA A 174 15.29 3.83 -24.08
CA ALA A 174 15.13 4.89 -23.08
C ALA A 174 14.01 5.88 -23.45
N LYS A 175 13.89 6.18 -24.74
CA LYS A 175 12.83 7.06 -25.23
C LYS A 175 11.44 6.40 -25.14
N LEU A 176 11.32 5.10 -25.42
CA LEU A 176 10.09 4.33 -25.22
C LEU A 176 9.68 4.31 -23.74
N GLN A 177 10.62 4.05 -22.82
CA GLN A 177 10.37 4.08 -21.37
C GLN A 177 9.78 5.42 -20.94
N ARG A 178 10.41 6.53 -21.29
CA ARG A 178 9.93 7.87 -20.97
C ARG A 178 8.59 8.20 -21.67
N ALA A 179 8.39 7.71 -22.90
CA ALA A 179 7.14 7.89 -23.63
C ALA A 179 5.96 7.20 -22.91
N LEU A 180 6.16 6.01 -22.38
CA LEU A 180 5.16 5.30 -21.58
C LEU A 180 4.82 6.05 -20.29
N ILE A 181 5.82 6.59 -19.57
CA ILE A 181 5.58 7.41 -18.38
C ILE A 181 4.67 8.59 -18.71
N ASN A 182 5.06 9.38 -19.74
CA ASN A 182 4.28 10.55 -20.15
C ASN A 182 2.87 10.16 -20.63
N TYR A 183 2.75 9.09 -21.39
CA TYR A 183 1.46 8.61 -21.88
C TYR A 183 0.52 8.25 -20.74
N PHE A 184 0.98 7.50 -19.73
CA PHE A 184 0.15 7.12 -18.59
C PHE A 184 -0.25 8.32 -17.73
N LEU A 185 0.67 9.25 -17.47
CA LEU A 185 0.37 10.49 -16.74
C LEU A 185 -0.67 11.35 -17.48
N GLU A 186 -0.54 11.53 -18.79
CA GLU A 186 -1.51 12.27 -19.60
C GLU A 186 -2.90 11.59 -19.57
N ARG A 187 -2.96 10.25 -19.65
CA ARG A 187 -4.23 9.52 -19.56
C ARG A 187 -4.86 9.64 -18.18
N ASN A 188 -4.06 9.58 -17.11
CA ASN A 188 -4.55 9.72 -15.76
C ASN A 188 -5.08 11.15 -15.49
N THR A 189 -4.34 12.17 -15.91
CA THR A 189 -4.78 13.57 -15.74
C THR A 189 -6.03 13.86 -16.55
N ALA A 190 -6.15 13.32 -17.77
CA ALA A 190 -7.37 13.40 -18.57
C ALA A 190 -8.58 12.69 -17.90
N ALA A 191 -8.33 11.66 -17.07
CA ALA A 191 -9.36 10.99 -16.27
C ALA A 191 -9.67 11.69 -14.93
N GLY A 192 -9.10 12.90 -14.72
CA GLY A 192 -9.36 13.75 -13.57
C GLY A 192 -8.50 13.45 -12.34
N TYR A 193 -7.35 12.78 -12.51
CA TYR A 193 -6.35 12.66 -11.46
C TYR A 193 -5.44 13.90 -11.48
N THR A 194 -5.13 14.41 -10.30
CA THR A 194 -4.12 15.46 -10.13
C THR A 194 -2.73 14.82 -10.07
N GLU A 195 -1.84 15.24 -10.97
CA GLU A 195 -0.46 14.79 -10.96
C GLU A 195 0.31 15.41 -9.80
N VAL A 196 1.09 14.59 -9.10
CA VAL A 196 2.01 15.02 -8.04
C VAL A 196 3.38 14.36 -8.25
N GLU A 197 4.45 15.06 -7.89
CA GLU A 197 5.82 14.56 -7.94
C GLU A 197 6.36 14.41 -6.51
N PRO A 198 6.20 13.22 -5.89
CA PRO A 198 6.58 13.01 -4.50
C PRO A 198 8.06 12.65 -4.34
N PRO A 199 8.64 12.81 -3.12
CA PRO A 199 9.94 12.26 -2.80
C PRO A 199 10.00 10.74 -2.99
N VAL A 200 11.14 10.23 -3.48
CA VAL A 200 11.39 8.79 -3.67
C VAL A 200 12.07 8.13 -2.45
N MET A 201 12.42 8.92 -1.45
CA MET A 201 12.85 8.47 -0.13
C MET A 201 11.84 8.93 0.90
N VAL A 202 11.43 8.02 1.78
CA VAL A 202 10.38 8.28 2.78
C VAL A 202 10.86 7.89 4.18
N ASN A 203 10.27 8.51 5.20
CA ASN A 203 10.52 8.14 6.60
C ASN A 203 9.72 6.90 7.02
N ALA A 204 10.06 6.33 8.19
CA ALA A 204 9.39 5.15 8.72
C ALA A 204 7.87 5.34 8.92
N ALA A 205 7.43 6.56 9.31
CA ALA A 205 6.01 6.85 9.48
C ALA A 205 5.22 6.74 8.17
N SER A 206 5.84 7.07 7.04
CA SER A 206 5.23 6.90 5.71
C SER A 206 5.12 5.42 5.32
N GLY A 207 6.17 4.64 5.55
CA GLY A 207 6.11 3.18 5.33
C GLY A 207 5.08 2.49 6.23
N PHE A 208 4.94 2.95 7.48
CA PHE A 208 3.92 2.46 8.40
C PHE A 208 2.50 2.81 7.93
N GLY A 209 2.28 4.04 7.46
CA GLY A 209 0.97 4.54 7.07
C GLY A 209 0.28 3.69 6.00
N THR A 210 1.03 3.21 5.01
CA THR A 210 0.51 2.36 3.93
C THR A 210 0.70 0.85 4.16
N GLY A 211 1.45 0.47 5.21
CA GLY A 211 1.57 -0.92 5.64
C GLY A 211 2.77 -1.68 5.13
N GLN A 212 3.75 -1.02 4.50
CA GLN A 212 5.04 -1.60 4.15
C GLN A 212 5.92 -1.85 5.38
N LEU A 213 5.72 -1.07 6.44
CA LEU A 213 6.36 -1.33 7.74
C LEU A 213 5.33 -1.81 8.78
N PRO A 214 5.76 -2.74 9.65
CA PRO A 214 7.05 -3.43 9.71
C PRO A 214 7.28 -4.32 8.49
N ASP A 215 8.48 -4.24 7.90
CA ASP A 215 8.87 -5.00 6.70
C ASP A 215 9.21 -6.45 7.05
N LYS A 216 8.18 -7.30 7.08
CA LYS A 216 8.31 -8.72 7.46
C LYS A 216 9.04 -9.56 6.39
N GLU A 217 9.01 -9.11 5.14
CA GLU A 217 9.56 -9.84 3.99
C GLU A 217 10.94 -9.32 3.57
N GLY A 218 11.42 -8.23 4.18
CA GLY A 218 12.69 -7.63 3.86
C GLY A 218 12.75 -7.01 2.46
N GLN A 219 11.63 -6.46 1.98
CA GLN A 219 11.51 -5.95 0.61
C GLN A 219 12.00 -4.51 0.43
N MET A 220 12.04 -3.71 1.48
CA MET A 220 12.42 -2.30 1.38
C MET A 220 13.93 -2.10 1.44
N TYR A 221 14.47 -1.27 0.56
CA TYR A 221 15.81 -0.71 0.70
C TYR A 221 15.81 0.36 1.80
N HIS A 222 16.74 0.25 2.75
CA HIS A 222 16.83 1.12 3.91
C HIS A 222 18.20 1.82 3.96
N ALA A 223 18.19 3.16 3.88
CA ALA A 223 19.34 4.01 4.14
C ALA A 223 19.48 4.18 5.66
N THR A 224 20.27 3.32 6.30
CA THR A 224 20.32 3.15 7.75
C THR A 224 20.86 4.36 8.50
N VAL A 225 21.76 5.14 7.89
CA VAL A 225 22.38 6.32 8.53
C VAL A 225 21.34 7.42 8.76
N ASP A 226 20.51 7.68 7.74
CA ASP A 226 19.50 8.74 7.76
C ASP A 226 18.11 8.23 8.17
N ASN A 227 17.96 6.92 8.31
CA ASN A 227 16.71 6.23 8.59
C ASN A 227 15.59 6.54 7.57
N PHE A 228 15.96 6.53 6.28
CA PHE A 228 15.03 6.66 5.17
C PHE A 228 14.89 5.36 4.39
N TYR A 229 13.73 5.16 3.80
CA TYR A 229 13.41 4.01 2.96
C TYR A 229 13.20 4.45 1.52
N MET A 230 13.75 3.71 0.57
CA MET A 230 13.46 3.92 -0.84
C MET A 230 12.06 3.38 -1.16
N VAL A 231 11.28 4.15 -1.91
CA VAL A 231 9.88 3.79 -2.17
C VAL A 231 9.77 2.52 -3.03
N PRO A 232 8.97 1.51 -2.62
CA PRO A 232 8.69 0.34 -3.45
C PRO A 232 7.56 0.59 -4.45
N THR A 233 6.85 1.70 -4.30
CA THR A 233 5.70 2.16 -5.09
C THR A 233 5.39 3.62 -4.74
N ALA A 234 4.86 4.39 -5.70
CA ALA A 234 4.37 5.75 -5.45
C ALA A 234 3.18 5.79 -4.48
N GLU A 235 2.48 4.66 -4.28
CA GLU A 235 1.44 4.54 -3.25
C GLU A 235 1.91 5.10 -1.90
N VAL A 236 3.14 4.77 -1.49
CA VAL A 236 3.66 5.16 -0.17
C VAL A 236 3.69 6.69 0.00
N PRO A 237 4.43 7.45 -0.80
CA PRO A 237 4.48 8.90 -0.61
C PRO A 237 3.16 9.59 -0.94
N VAL A 238 2.43 9.16 -1.98
CA VAL A 238 1.19 9.81 -2.42
C VAL A 238 0.07 9.64 -1.39
N THR A 239 -0.13 8.44 -0.86
CA THR A 239 -1.17 8.22 0.18
C THR A 239 -0.82 8.96 1.48
N ASN A 240 0.48 9.11 1.79
CA ASN A 240 0.95 9.86 2.97
C ASN A 240 0.78 11.38 2.88
N ILE A 241 0.41 11.94 1.72
CA ILE A 241 -0.05 13.34 1.61
C ILE A 241 -1.24 13.58 2.55
N PHE A 242 -2.04 12.55 2.78
CA PHE A 242 -3.21 12.59 3.65
C PHE A 242 -2.97 12.12 5.09
N ARG A 243 -1.71 11.89 5.50
CA ARG A 243 -1.42 11.52 6.89
C ARG A 243 -1.73 12.67 7.85
N ASP A 244 -2.44 12.35 8.94
CA ASP A 244 -2.92 13.28 9.97
C ASP A 244 -3.86 14.37 9.43
N VAL A 245 -4.55 14.10 8.29
CA VAL A 245 -5.49 15.03 7.65
C VAL A 245 -6.92 14.71 8.06
N ILE A 246 -7.72 15.77 8.25
CA ILE A 246 -9.17 15.70 8.41
C ILE A 246 -9.80 16.42 7.22
N LEU A 247 -10.45 15.65 6.32
CA LEU A 247 -11.14 16.21 5.15
C LEU A 247 -12.56 16.69 5.51
N GLY A 248 -13.04 17.68 4.79
CA GLY A 248 -14.47 18.01 4.74
C GLY A 248 -15.25 17.01 3.88
N ALA A 249 -16.54 16.88 4.11
CA ALA A 249 -17.41 16.00 3.31
C ALA A 249 -17.48 16.40 1.82
N ASP A 250 -17.23 17.68 1.52
CA ASP A 250 -17.21 18.28 0.18
C ASP A 250 -15.86 18.12 -0.55
N GLN A 251 -14.83 17.61 0.13
CA GLN A 251 -13.49 17.44 -0.44
C GLN A 251 -13.28 16.05 -1.11
N PHE A 252 -14.33 15.27 -1.29
CA PHE A 252 -14.27 13.98 -1.95
C PHE A 252 -14.79 14.02 -3.39
N PRO A 253 -14.26 13.18 -4.30
CA PRO A 253 -13.11 12.29 -4.11
C PRO A 253 -11.78 13.03 -4.20
N GLN A 254 -10.72 12.50 -3.55
CA GLN A 254 -9.34 12.88 -3.85
C GLN A 254 -8.76 11.89 -4.84
N LYS A 255 -8.22 12.37 -5.95
CA LYS A 255 -7.64 11.56 -7.02
C LYS A 255 -6.25 12.07 -7.35
N LEU A 256 -5.22 11.28 -7.08
CA LEU A 256 -3.83 11.64 -7.35
C LEU A 256 -3.16 10.62 -8.26
N THR A 257 -2.24 11.08 -9.10
CA THR A 257 -1.34 10.21 -9.89
C THR A 257 0.09 10.67 -9.72
N ALA A 258 1.01 9.72 -9.74
CA ALA A 258 2.44 10.01 -9.67
C ALA A 258 3.25 8.96 -10.44
N TYR A 259 4.33 9.42 -11.03
CA TYR A 259 5.42 8.57 -11.49
C TYR A 259 6.51 8.51 -10.40
N THR A 260 7.03 7.32 -10.12
CA THR A 260 8.27 7.15 -9.37
C THR A 260 9.10 5.99 -9.91
N PRO A 261 10.45 6.06 -9.86
CA PRO A 261 11.24 4.86 -9.76
C PRO A 261 10.83 4.12 -8.48
N CYS A 262 10.77 2.80 -8.56
CA CYS A 262 10.39 1.92 -7.47
C CYS A 262 11.54 0.98 -7.16
N PHE A 263 11.77 0.70 -5.88
CA PHE A 263 12.91 -0.09 -5.41
C PHE A 263 12.42 -1.25 -4.55
N ARG A 264 12.72 -2.49 -4.97
CA ARG A 264 12.37 -3.70 -4.22
C ARG A 264 13.57 -4.61 -4.11
N ARG A 265 13.81 -5.15 -2.92
CA ARG A 265 14.95 -6.08 -2.71
C ARG A 265 14.74 -7.43 -3.38
N GLU A 266 13.51 -7.75 -3.76
CA GLU A 266 13.14 -9.01 -4.41
C GLU A 266 13.70 -10.24 -3.67
N ALA A 267 13.68 -10.18 -2.34
CA ALA A 267 14.23 -11.20 -1.47
C ALA A 267 13.58 -12.56 -1.76
N GLY A 268 14.40 -13.59 -2.00
CA GLY A 268 13.90 -14.94 -2.29
C GLY A 268 13.58 -15.23 -3.75
N SER A 269 13.84 -14.31 -4.68
CA SER A 269 13.56 -14.52 -6.11
C SER A 269 14.77 -15.03 -6.86
N TYR A 270 14.65 -16.16 -7.57
CA TYR A 270 15.75 -16.81 -8.29
C TYR A 270 15.31 -17.41 -9.64
N GLY A 271 16.29 -17.64 -10.54
CA GLY A 271 16.10 -18.43 -11.74
C GLY A 271 15.42 -17.74 -12.90
N LYS A 272 14.52 -18.43 -13.62
CA LYS A 272 13.88 -17.95 -14.86
C LYS A 272 13.01 -16.70 -14.65
N ASP A 273 12.51 -16.51 -13.44
CA ASP A 273 11.61 -15.39 -13.12
C ASP A 273 12.31 -14.03 -13.02
N VAL A 274 13.64 -14.03 -12.88
CA VAL A 274 14.47 -12.81 -12.83
C VAL A 274 15.11 -12.45 -14.18
N ARG A 275 14.80 -13.18 -15.27
CA ARG A 275 15.42 -12.94 -16.56
C ARG A 275 14.80 -11.74 -17.27
N GLY A 276 15.66 -10.89 -17.85
CA GLY A 276 15.23 -9.70 -18.59
C GLY A 276 14.50 -8.69 -17.71
N LEU A 277 13.31 -8.28 -18.13
CA LEU A 277 12.46 -7.30 -17.46
C LEU A 277 11.39 -7.93 -16.54
N ASN A 278 11.43 -9.23 -16.33
CA ASN A 278 10.36 -9.91 -15.59
C ASN A 278 10.32 -9.53 -14.10
N ARG A 279 11.50 -9.33 -13.48
CA ARG A 279 11.61 -8.96 -12.06
C ARG A 279 12.89 -8.16 -11.84
N LEU A 280 12.75 -6.96 -11.30
CA LEU A 280 13.81 -5.97 -11.18
C LEU A 280 13.88 -5.39 -9.76
N HIS A 281 15.10 -5.03 -9.33
CA HIS A 281 15.34 -4.30 -8.08
C HIS A 281 14.99 -2.83 -8.19
N GLN A 282 15.14 -2.25 -9.39
CA GLN A 282 14.70 -0.89 -9.73
C GLN A 282 13.87 -0.92 -11.00
N PHE A 283 12.70 -0.29 -10.96
CA PHE A 283 11.80 -0.17 -12.11
C PHE A 283 10.94 1.08 -12.02
N ASP A 284 10.38 1.50 -13.13
CA ASP A 284 9.49 2.66 -13.20
C ASP A 284 8.03 2.23 -13.14
N LYS A 285 7.23 3.01 -12.41
CA LYS A 285 5.79 2.77 -12.26
C LYS A 285 5.03 4.10 -12.18
N VAL A 286 3.93 4.18 -12.90
CA VAL A 286 2.94 5.24 -12.70
C VAL A 286 1.83 4.67 -11.82
N GLU A 287 1.43 5.41 -10.81
CA GLU A 287 0.44 5.00 -9.80
C GLU A 287 -0.73 5.96 -9.78
N ILE A 288 -1.92 5.45 -9.51
CA ILE A 288 -3.13 6.21 -9.20
C ILE A 288 -3.56 5.89 -7.77
N VAL A 289 -3.91 6.93 -7.02
CA VAL A 289 -4.37 6.83 -5.63
C VAL A 289 -5.68 7.58 -5.50
N ARG A 290 -6.65 6.98 -4.80
CA ARG A 290 -7.91 7.65 -4.46
C ARG A 290 -8.16 7.61 -2.96
N VAL A 291 -8.75 8.70 -2.46
CA VAL A 291 -9.35 8.75 -1.12
C VAL A 291 -10.84 9.00 -1.30
N GLU A 292 -11.65 8.11 -0.74
CA GLU A 292 -13.09 8.05 -0.95
C GLU A 292 -13.86 7.99 0.37
N LYS A 293 -15.13 8.41 0.32
CA LYS A 293 -16.07 8.04 1.37
C LYS A 293 -16.35 6.52 1.32
N PRO A 294 -16.57 5.86 2.46
CA PRO A 294 -16.80 4.41 2.51
C PRO A 294 -17.87 3.90 1.53
N GLU A 295 -18.98 4.61 1.41
CA GLU A 295 -20.13 4.27 0.55
C GLU A 295 -19.81 4.28 -0.95
N ASN A 296 -18.79 5.04 -1.36
CA ASN A 296 -18.41 5.19 -2.78
C ASN A 296 -17.20 4.33 -3.17
N SER A 297 -16.48 3.75 -2.22
CA SER A 297 -15.14 3.18 -2.48
C SER A 297 -15.17 1.96 -3.41
N TYR A 298 -16.24 1.16 -3.42
CA TYR A 298 -16.33 0.02 -4.32
C TYR A 298 -16.68 0.44 -5.76
N ALA A 299 -17.56 1.43 -5.94
CA ALA A 299 -17.77 2.03 -7.26
C ALA A 299 -16.51 2.71 -7.78
N ALA A 300 -15.74 3.36 -6.90
CA ALA A 300 -14.44 3.93 -7.23
C ALA A 300 -13.40 2.86 -7.64
N LEU A 301 -13.44 1.68 -7.03
CA LEU A 301 -12.61 0.54 -7.42
C LEU A 301 -12.94 0.07 -8.84
N ASP A 302 -14.23 -0.08 -9.15
CA ASP A 302 -14.69 -0.46 -10.49
C ASP A 302 -14.27 0.57 -11.55
N ASP A 303 -14.36 1.87 -11.25
CA ASP A 303 -13.87 2.94 -12.11
C ASP A 303 -12.35 2.85 -12.35
N MET A 304 -11.58 2.56 -11.30
CA MET A 304 -10.12 2.41 -11.41
C MET A 304 -9.76 1.19 -12.26
N VAL A 305 -10.43 0.05 -12.06
CA VAL A 305 -10.26 -1.16 -12.88
C VAL A 305 -10.58 -0.87 -14.33
N ALA A 306 -11.70 -0.19 -14.63
CA ALA A 306 -12.07 0.19 -15.99
C ALA A 306 -11.06 1.16 -16.63
N HIS A 307 -10.53 2.11 -15.85
CA HIS A 307 -9.50 3.03 -16.32
C HIS A 307 -8.21 2.30 -16.69
N VAL A 308 -7.68 1.43 -15.82
CA VAL A 308 -6.47 0.63 -16.08
C VAL A 308 -6.68 -0.28 -17.30
N GLU A 309 -7.87 -0.90 -17.43
CA GLU A 309 -8.22 -1.70 -18.59
C GLU A 309 -8.15 -0.89 -19.88
N SER A 310 -8.61 0.37 -19.87
CA SER A 310 -8.56 1.23 -21.05
C SER A 310 -7.13 1.47 -21.54
N LEU A 311 -6.18 1.65 -20.63
CA LEU A 311 -4.76 1.83 -20.98
C LEU A 311 -4.18 0.60 -21.68
N VAL A 312 -4.50 -0.59 -21.16
CA VAL A 312 -4.04 -1.86 -21.78
C VAL A 312 -4.65 -2.06 -23.16
N LYS A 313 -5.94 -1.74 -23.31
CA LYS A 313 -6.64 -1.80 -24.61
C LYS A 313 -6.04 -0.86 -25.66
N GLU A 314 -5.73 0.38 -25.27
CA GLU A 314 -5.13 1.36 -26.16
C GLU A 314 -3.71 0.95 -26.64
N LEU A 315 -2.97 0.23 -25.78
CA LEU A 315 -1.69 -0.37 -26.15
C LEU A 315 -1.83 -1.57 -27.11
N GLY A 316 -3.04 -2.10 -27.28
CA GLY A 316 -3.31 -3.25 -28.16
C GLY A 316 -2.75 -4.57 -27.66
N LEU A 317 -2.59 -4.74 -26.36
CA LEU A 317 -1.99 -5.93 -25.73
C LEU A 317 -3.07 -6.94 -25.30
N LYS A 318 -2.75 -8.23 -25.38
CA LYS A 318 -3.59 -9.32 -24.88
C LYS A 318 -3.47 -9.38 -23.35
N TYR A 319 -4.62 -9.34 -22.67
CA TYR A 319 -4.65 -9.26 -21.20
C TYR A 319 -5.72 -10.14 -20.57
N ARG A 320 -5.57 -10.38 -19.28
CA ARG A 320 -6.63 -10.87 -18.40
C ARG A 320 -6.66 -10.06 -17.09
N ILE A 321 -7.84 -10.05 -16.46
CA ILE A 321 -8.07 -9.43 -15.15
C ILE A 321 -8.42 -10.54 -14.19
N LEU A 322 -7.69 -10.60 -13.09
CA LEU A 322 -7.89 -11.56 -12.01
C LEU A 322 -8.49 -10.83 -10.79
N ARG A 323 -9.44 -11.45 -10.12
CA ARG A 323 -9.76 -11.11 -8.74
C ARG A 323 -9.02 -12.08 -7.83
N LEU A 324 -8.16 -11.53 -6.98
CA LEU A 324 -7.30 -12.35 -6.14
C LEU A 324 -8.10 -13.10 -5.07
N CYS A 325 -7.70 -14.33 -4.81
CA CYS A 325 -8.21 -15.13 -3.71
C CYS A 325 -7.55 -14.73 -2.38
N GLY A 326 -8.10 -15.19 -1.27
CA GLY A 326 -7.64 -14.83 0.05
C GLY A 326 -6.15 -15.11 0.30
N GLY A 327 -5.63 -16.24 -0.22
CA GLY A 327 -4.24 -16.65 -0.03
C GLY A 327 -3.22 -15.92 -0.89
N ASP A 328 -3.66 -15.14 -1.90
CA ASP A 328 -2.78 -14.37 -2.79
C ASP A 328 -2.88 -12.84 -2.58
N MET A 329 -3.84 -12.41 -1.77
CA MET A 329 -4.02 -10.99 -1.46
C MET A 329 -2.90 -10.43 -0.60
N SER A 330 -2.56 -9.15 -0.82
CA SER A 330 -1.65 -8.43 0.06
C SER A 330 -2.19 -8.34 1.49
N PHE A 331 -1.26 -8.14 2.43
CA PHE A 331 -1.58 -7.99 3.86
C PHE A 331 -2.60 -6.87 4.14
N THR A 332 -2.53 -5.77 3.39
CA THR A 332 -3.29 -4.55 3.66
C THR A 332 -4.59 -4.41 2.88
N SER A 333 -4.78 -5.14 1.76
CA SER A 333 -5.96 -4.98 0.91
C SER A 333 -7.20 -5.73 1.43
N ALA A 334 -8.38 -5.16 1.17
CA ALA A 334 -9.68 -5.81 1.39
C ALA A 334 -10.17 -6.53 0.13
N ILE A 335 -9.74 -6.08 -1.05
CA ILE A 335 -9.97 -6.71 -2.35
C ILE A 335 -8.93 -6.19 -3.33
N THR A 336 -8.48 -7.03 -4.25
CA THR A 336 -7.51 -6.69 -5.29
C THR A 336 -7.90 -7.30 -6.62
N TYR A 337 -7.73 -6.53 -7.69
CA TYR A 337 -7.78 -6.98 -9.07
C TYR A 337 -6.41 -6.81 -9.69
N ASP A 338 -5.85 -7.92 -10.22
CA ASP A 338 -4.58 -7.89 -10.94
C ASP A 338 -4.80 -7.93 -12.44
N PHE A 339 -4.00 -7.18 -13.16
CA PHE A 339 -3.92 -7.21 -14.61
C PHE A 339 -2.68 -7.95 -15.03
N GLU A 340 -2.83 -8.89 -15.93
CA GLU A 340 -1.74 -9.62 -16.52
C GLU A 340 -1.76 -9.50 -18.05
N LEU A 341 -0.57 -9.35 -18.64
CA LEU A 341 -0.34 -9.42 -20.09
C LEU A 341 0.16 -10.80 -20.47
N TRP A 342 -0.25 -11.25 -21.65
CA TRP A 342 0.28 -12.46 -22.25
C TRP A 342 1.65 -12.17 -22.88
N SER A 343 2.71 -12.77 -22.35
CA SER A 343 4.03 -12.78 -22.99
C SER A 343 4.07 -13.90 -24.00
N ALA A 344 3.90 -13.57 -25.27
CA ALA A 344 3.77 -14.56 -26.34
C ALA A 344 5.05 -15.37 -26.56
N ALA A 345 6.22 -14.71 -26.43
CA ALA A 345 7.51 -15.39 -26.57
C ALA A 345 7.89 -16.27 -25.36
N GLN A 346 7.34 -16.00 -24.16
CA GLN A 346 7.56 -16.81 -22.97
C GLN A 346 6.45 -17.84 -22.72
N GLY A 347 5.30 -17.70 -23.40
CA GLY A 347 4.13 -18.58 -23.24
C GLY A 347 3.50 -18.50 -21.84
N ARG A 348 3.51 -17.31 -21.20
CA ARG A 348 2.98 -17.11 -19.85
C ARG A 348 2.36 -15.73 -19.61
N TRP A 349 1.52 -15.65 -18.62
CA TRP A 349 0.96 -14.39 -18.12
C TRP A 349 1.95 -13.67 -17.19
N LEU A 350 2.02 -12.34 -17.32
CA LEU A 350 2.88 -11.46 -16.52
C LEU A 350 2.03 -10.34 -15.92
N GLU A 351 1.98 -10.28 -14.59
CA GLU A 351 1.30 -9.20 -13.86
C GLU A 351 1.94 -7.83 -14.17
N ILE A 352 1.09 -6.85 -14.48
CA ILE A 352 1.51 -5.47 -14.80
C ILE A 352 0.88 -4.42 -13.89
N SER A 353 -0.19 -4.77 -13.18
CA SER A 353 -0.91 -3.86 -12.30
C SER A 353 -1.69 -4.64 -11.25
N SER A 354 -1.74 -4.10 -10.04
CA SER A 354 -2.70 -4.47 -9.01
C SER A 354 -3.54 -3.23 -8.67
N VAL A 355 -4.86 -3.37 -8.66
CA VAL A 355 -5.81 -2.31 -8.28
C VAL A 355 -6.54 -2.78 -7.02
N SER A 356 -6.39 -2.04 -5.93
CA SER A 356 -6.82 -2.47 -4.60
C SER A 356 -7.69 -1.44 -3.88
N ASN A 357 -8.65 -1.93 -3.12
CA ASN A 357 -9.35 -1.17 -2.08
C ASN A 357 -8.86 -1.65 -0.71
N PHE A 358 -8.41 -0.73 0.12
CA PHE A 358 -7.92 -0.99 1.47
C PHE A 358 -8.98 -0.71 2.54
N GLU A 359 -10.16 -0.23 2.12
CA GLU A 359 -11.17 0.29 3.02
C GLU A 359 -10.55 1.29 4.01
N SER A 360 -10.88 1.20 5.29
CA SER A 360 -10.36 2.10 6.32
C SER A 360 -8.98 1.68 6.88
N TYR A 361 -8.39 0.58 6.40
CA TYR A 361 -7.18 0.00 7.01
C TYR A 361 -5.98 0.95 7.00
N GLN A 362 -5.67 1.54 5.82
CA GLN A 362 -4.60 2.52 5.70
C GLN A 362 -5.01 3.85 6.33
N ALA A 363 -6.25 4.30 6.16
CA ALA A 363 -6.74 5.53 6.77
C ALA A 363 -6.61 5.51 8.31
N ASN A 364 -6.84 4.36 8.95
CA ASN A 364 -6.62 4.21 10.39
C ASN A 364 -5.14 4.30 10.80
N ARG A 365 -4.21 3.78 9.97
CA ARG A 365 -2.76 3.94 10.20
C ARG A 365 -2.27 5.38 9.97
N LEU A 366 -2.86 6.05 8.98
CA LEU A 366 -2.56 7.43 8.58
C LEU A 366 -3.25 8.47 9.46
N HIS A 367 -4.16 8.08 10.35
CA HIS A 367 -5.09 8.98 11.03
C HIS A 367 -5.88 9.85 10.04
N LEU A 368 -6.12 9.35 8.84
CA LEU A 368 -6.92 10.02 7.81
C LEU A 368 -8.41 9.89 8.13
N ARG A 369 -9.03 11.01 8.41
CA ARG A 369 -10.44 11.10 8.81
C ARG A 369 -11.16 12.14 8.00
N TYR A 370 -12.48 12.12 8.07
CA TYR A 370 -13.30 13.20 7.57
C TYR A 370 -14.47 13.48 8.51
N LYS A 371 -15.02 14.68 8.40
CA LYS A 371 -16.30 15.03 9.04
C LYS A 371 -17.41 14.74 8.05
N ASP A 372 -18.34 13.85 8.44
CA ASP A 372 -19.54 13.60 7.65
C ASP A 372 -20.52 14.80 7.70
N GLU A 373 -21.61 14.70 6.98
CA GLU A 373 -22.63 15.76 6.87
C GLU A 373 -23.28 16.11 8.23
N ASN A 374 -23.19 15.20 9.21
CA ASN A 374 -23.67 15.39 10.58
C ASN A 374 -22.58 15.90 11.52
N GLY A 375 -21.37 16.19 11.00
CA GLY A 375 -20.21 16.62 11.77
C GLY A 375 -19.52 15.50 12.54
N LYS A 376 -19.89 14.23 12.33
CA LYS A 376 -19.27 13.07 12.99
C LYS A 376 -17.99 12.67 12.28
N MET A 377 -16.96 12.35 13.07
CA MET A 377 -15.68 11.89 12.55
C MET A 377 -15.77 10.44 12.07
N GLN A 378 -15.36 10.22 10.82
CA GLN A 378 -15.30 8.93 10.15
C GLN A 378 -13.90 8.68 9.60
N LEU A 379 -13.52 7.40 9.41
CA LEU A 379 -12.34 7.03 8.64
C LEU A 379 -12.70 7.05 7.15
N ALA A 380 -11.83 7.63 6.33
CA ALA A 380 -11.94 7.52 4.87
C ALA A 380 -11.53 6.12 4.39
N HIS A 381 -11.85 5.78 3.15
CA HIS A 381 -11.31 4.64 2.44
C HIS A 381 -10.18 5.08 1.50
N THR A 382 -9.14 4.26 1.37
CA THR A 382 -8.05 4.48 0.42
C THR A 382 -8.04 3.37 -0.63
N LEU A 383 -7.71 3.75 -1.86
CA LEU A 383 -7.54 2.86 -2.99
C LEU A 383 -6.26 3.22 -3.74
N ASN A 384 -5.63 2.23 -4.33
CA ASN A 384 -4.55 2.49 -5.30
C ASN A 384 -4.63 1.53 -6.49
N GLY A 385 -3.86 1.87 -7.52
CA GLY A 385 -3.66 0.99 -8.67
C GLY A 385 -2.46 1.43 -9.48
N SER A 386 -1.72 0.45 -10.01
CA SER A 386 -0.63 0.75 -10.94
C SER A 386 -1.19 1.09 -12.31
N SER A 387 -0.78 2.21 -12.85
CA SER A 387 -1.19 2.73 -14.16
C SER A 387 0.02 2.93 -15.10
N LEU A 388 0.88 2.02 -15.44
CA LEU A 388 1.13 0.61 -15.13
C LEU A 388 2.57 0.44 -14.59
N ALA A 389 2.98 -0.81 -14.27
CA ALA A 389 4.40 -1.13 -14.03
C ALA A 389 5.11 -1.35 -15.37
N LEU A 390 6.06 -0.45 -15.71
CA LEU A 390 6.59 -0.34 -17.05
C LEU A 390 7.41 -1.55 -17.56
N PRO A 391 8.24 -2.24 -16.76
CA PRO A 391 9.14 -3.26 -17.32
C PRO A 391 8.42 -4.37 -18.07
N ARG A 392 7.36 -4.91 -17.48
CA ARG A 392 6.59 -6.00 -18.10
C ARG A 392 5.72 -5.51 -19.26
N VAL A 393 5.28 -4.25 -19.23
CA VAL A 393 4.61 -3.59 -20.37
C VAL A 393 5.60 -3.43 -21.53
N VAL A 394 6.83 -2.95 -21.26
CA VAL A 394 7.89 -2.88 -22.29
C VAL A 394 8.20 -4.25 -22.84
N ALA A 395 8.35 -5.27 -21.97
CA ALA A 395 8.60 -6.64 -22.41
C ALA A 395 7.51 -7.14 -23.39
N ALA A 396 6.23 -6.97 -23.04
CA ALA A 396 5.11 -7.35 -23.87
C ALA A 396 5.07 -6.54 -25.19
N LEU A 397 5.29 -5.22 -25.12
CA LEU A 397 5.35 -4.38 -26.33
C LEU A 397 6.44 -4.81 -27.32
N LEU A 398 7.63 -5.16 -26.80
CA LEU A 398 8.73 -5.64 -27.63
C LEU A 398 8.41 -7.00 -28.26
N GLU A 399 7.85 -7.92 -27.46
CA GLU A 399 7.54 -9.29 -27.90
C GLU A 399 6.36 -9.32 -28.86
N ASP A 400 5.24 -8.67 -28.55
CA ASP A 400 4.00 -8.77 -29.31
C ASP A 400 4.02 -7.96 -30.61
N ASN A 401 4.82 -6.89 -30.65
CA ASN A 401 4.89 -6.00 -31.82
C ASN A 401 6.12 -6.25 -32.70
N GLN A 402 6.88 -7.34 -32.47
CA GLN A 402 8.00 -7.67 -33.34
C GLN A 402 7.54 -8.10 -34.72
N LYS A 403 8.22 -7.60 -35.71
CA LYS A 403 8.04 -7.90 -37.15
C LYS A 403 9.36 -8.39 -37.72
N ASP A 404 9.37 -8.75 -39.01
CA ASP A 404 10.61 -9.09 -39.68
C ASP A 404 11.52 -7.85 -39.79
N GLY A 405 12.57 -7.83 -38.97
CA GLY A 405 13.59 -6.78 -38.98
C GLY A 405 13.31 -5.53 -38.14
N TYR A 406 12.15 -5.39 -37.49
CA TYR A 406 11.83 -4.24 -36.64
C TYR A 406 10.78 -4.57 -35.57
N ILE A 407 10.60 -3.64 -34.61
CA ILE A 407 9.50 -3.67 -33.63
C ILE A 407 8.61 -2.47 -33.89
N GLU A 408 7.32 -2.70 -34.13
CA GLU A 408 6.35 -1.64 -34.37
C GLU A 408 5.96 -0.95 -33.06
N ILE A 409 5.80 0.36 -33.08
CA ILE A 409 5.32 1.12 -31.92
C ILE A 409 3.80 1.34 -32.04
N PRO A 410 3.02 1.01 -31.00
CA PRO A 410 1.59 1.29 -30.98
C PRO A 410 1.26 2.74 -31.31
N GLN A 411 0.19 2.94 -32.07
CA GLN A 411 -0.18 4.27 -32.58
C GLN A 411 -0.34 5.30 -31.44
N CYS A 412 -0.90 4.91 -30.30
CA CYS A 412 -1.11 5.79 -29.15
C CYS A 412 0.20 6.31 -28.54
N LEU A 413 1.33 5.61 -28.72
CA LEU A 413 2.65 6.01 -28.19
C LEU A 413 3.47 6.86 -29.18
N ARG A 414 3.15 6.87 -30.48
CA ARG A 414 3.95 7.58 -31.51
C ARG A 414 4.08 9.09 -31.24
N PRO A 415 3.07 9.81 -30.74
CA PRO A 415 3.23 11.22 -30.38
C PRO A 415 4.28 11.44 -29.28
N PHE A 416 4.45 10.47 -28.37
CA PHE A 416 5.37 10.53 -27.26
C PHE A 416 6.78 10.02 -27.61
N THR A 417 6.87 9.00 -28.42
CA THR A 417 8.16 8.44 -28.90
C THR A 417 8.80 9.30 -29.99
N GLY A 418 7.99 9.89 -30.89
CA GLY A 418 8.47 10.60 -32.09
C GLY A 418 9.08 9.66 -33.14
N PHE A 419 8.83 8.35 -33.02
CA PHE A 419 9.13 7.33 -34.04
C PHE A 419 8.05 6.24 -34.00
N ASP A 420 7.91 5.51 -35.10
CA ASP A 420 6.90 4.48 -35.28
C ASP A 420 7.43 3.04 -35.17
N ARG A 421 8.76 2.87 -35.14
CA ARG A 421 9.43 1.56 -35.02
C ARG A 421 10.81 1.64 -34.39
N ILE A 422 11.25 0.50 -33.88
CA ILE A 422 12.63 0.22 -33.44
C ILE A 422 13.24 -0.73 -34.47
N ASP A 423 14.31 -0.30 -35.13
CA ASP A 423 15.04 -0.98 -36.20
C ASP A 423 16.53 -0.94 -35.95
#